data_bbbbc4a55fa1f6acef3529573429853f
#
_entry.id   bbbbc4a55fa1f6acef3529573429853f
#
_cell.length_a   1.000
_cell.length_b   1.000
_cell.length_c   1.000
_cell.angle_alpha   90.00
_cell.angle_beta   90.00
_cell.angle_gamma   90.00
#
_symmetry.space_group_name_H-M   'P 1'
#
loop_
_entity.id
_entity.type
_entity.pdbx_description
1 polymer ?
#
loop_
_entity_poly.entity_id
_entity_poly.type
_entity_poly.pdbx_seq_one_letter_code
_entity_poly.pdbx_strand_id
1 'polypeptide(L)'
;KTMEQCYTDMTEFAIPASTQKLYLSPVLDGFNSEIIAYNLSTSPNLEQVQTMLEQAFTEKHYENTILHSDQGWQYQHDSYHRFLESKGVQASMSRKGNSPDNGMMESFFGILKSEMFYGYEKSFQSLKQLEQAIVDYIDYYNNKRIKVKLKGLSPVQYRTKSFG
;
A
#
# COMPACT_ATOMS: atom_id res chain seq x y z
N LYS A 1 -14.20 -11.45 0.27
CA LYS A 1 -14.51 -10.76 -0.99
C LYS A 1 -13.52 -9.65 -1.22
N THR A 2 -13.08 -9.45 -2.45
CA THR A 2 -12.17 -8.38 -2.82
C THR A 2 -12.78 -7.01 -2.52
N MET A 3 -11.94 -6.05 -2.17
CA MET A 3 -12.30 -4.63 -2.00
C MET A 3 -13.32 -4.33 -0.89
N GLU A 4 -13.52 -5.24 0.07
CA GLU A 4 -14.34 -4.94 1.25
C GLU A 4 -13.58 -4.14 2.29
N GLN A 5 -12.39 -4.62 2.64
CA GLN A 5 -11.50 -3.99 3.60
C GLN A 5 -10.19 -3.68 2.90
N CYS A 6 -9.88 -2.40 2.78
CA CYS A 6 -8.62 -1.95 2.19
C CYS A 6 -7.85 -1.17 3.24
N TYR A 7 -6.53 -1.14 3.08
CA TYR A 7 -5.64 -0.49 4.04
C TYR A 7 -4.66 0.40 3.30
N THR A 8 -4.35 1.55 3.86
CA THR A 8 -3.33 2.44 3.33
C THR A 8 -2.51 3.02 4.47
N ASP A 9 -1.25 3.26 4.20
CA ASP A 9 -0.32 3.90 5.12
C ASP A 9 0.89 4.36 4.30
N MET A 10 1.82 5.03 4.93
CA MET A 10 3.02 5.52 4.27
C MET A 10 4.25 5.03 5.02
N THR A 11 5.26 4.60 4.28
CA THR A 11 6.56 4.28 4.86
C THR A 11 7.67 5.02 4.11
N GLU A 12 8.78 5.25 4.80
CA GLU A 12 9.91 5.96 4.22
C GLU A 12 11.13 5.07 4.08
N PHE A 13 11.97 5.40 3.10
CA PHE A 13 13.24 4.74 2.84
C PHE A 13 14.33 5.78 2.77
N ALA A 14 15.43 5.52 3.46
CA ALA A 14 16.63 6.36 3.39
C ALA A 14 17.81 5.48 2.99
N ILE A 15 18.62 5.97 2.04
CA ILE A 15 19.84 5.29 1.60
C ILE A 15 21.04 6.22 1.75
N PRO A 16 22.25 5.66 1.98
CA PRO A 16 23.45 6.49 2.14
C PRO A 16 23.76 7.36 0.92
N ALA A 17 23.39 6.90 -0.28
CA ALA A 17 23.69 7.59 -1.53
C ALA A 17 22.87 8.85 -1.78
N SER A 18 21.84 9.12 -0.98
CA SER A 18 20.95 10.26 -1.20
C SER A 18 20.68 11.02 0.09
N THR A 19 20.54 12.33 -0.02
CA THR A 19 20.10 13.18 1.09
C THR A 19 18.58 13.24 1.19
N GLN A 20 17.88 12.86 0.12
CA GLN A 20 16.41 12.79 0.11
C GLN A 20 15.95 11.40 0.46
N LYS A 21 14.78 11.32 1.10
CA LYS A 21 14.10 10.06 1.37
C LYS A 21 13.13 9.72 0.25
N LEU A 22 12.79 8.44 0.14
CA LEU A 22 11.74 7.99 -0.76
C LEU A 22 10.57 7.52 0.09
N TYR A 23 9.35 7.92 -0.28
CA TYR A 23 8.12 7.58 0.43
C TYR A 23 7.27 6.67 -0.42
N LEU A 24 6.81 5.57 0.17
CA LEU A 24 5.91 4.62 -0.47
C LEU A 24 4.55 4.69 0.22
N SER A 25 3.50 4.91 -0.57
CA SER A 25 2.11 4.91 -0.11
C SER A 25 1.32 3.88 -0.91
N PRO A 26 1.08 2.68 -0.37
CA PRO A 26 0.29 1.67 -1.08
C PRO A 26 -1.15 1.62 -0.57
N VAL A 27 -2.02 1.03 -1.39
CA VAL A 27 -3.33 0.55 -0.95
C VAL A 27 -3.32 -0.98 -1.04
N LEU A 28 -3.65 -1.63 0.06
CA LEU A 28 -3.63 -3.07 0.19
C LEU A 28 -5.07 -3.59 0.36
N ASP A 29 -5.42 -4.62 -0.43
CA ASP A 29 -6.71 -5.30 -0.30
C ASP A 29 -6.62 -6.35 0.81
N GLY A 30 -7.48 -6.23 1.82
CA GLY A 30 -7.48 -7.15 2.96
C GLY A 30 -7.89 -8.57 2.61
N PHE A 31 -8.57 -8.77 1.47
CA PHE A 31 -8.99 -10.11 1.06
C PHE A 31 -7.80 -11.03 0.80
N ASN A 32 -6.79 -10.54 0.08
CA ASN A 32 -5.68 -11.35 -0.39
C ASN A 32 -4.31 -10.74 -0.14
N SER A 33 -4.26 -9.60 0.54
CA SER A 33 -3.04 -8.80 0.78
C SER A 33 -2.40 -8.24 -0.49
N GLU A 34 -3.14 -8.15 -1.59
CA GLU A 34 -2.66 -7.60 -2.84
C GLU A 34 -2.43 -6.09 -2.71
N ILE A 35 -1.34 -5.59 -3.29
CA ILE A 35 -1.13 -4.15 -3.43
C ILE A 35 -1.83 -3.71 -4.70
N ILE A 36 -2.99 -3.07 -4.57
CA ILE A 36 -3.83 -2.70 -5.71
C ILE A 36 -3.43 -1.39 -6.37
N ALA A 37 -2.74 -0.53 -5.63
CA ALA A 37 -2.17 0.70 -6.15
C ALA A 37 -1.08 1.17 -5.20
N TYR A 38 -0.15 1.97 -5.70
CA TYR A 38 0.87 2.59 -4.84
C TYR A 38 1.44 3.81 -5.51
N ASN A 39 2.07 4.66 -4.71
CA ASN A 39 2.77 5.85 -5.16
C ASN A 39 4.15 5.92 -4.50
N LEU A 40 5.15 6.31 -5.29
CA LEU A 40 6.51 6.54 -4.82
C LEU A 40 6.87 8.01 -5.06
N SER A 41 7.43 8.66 -4.03
CA SER A 41 7.70 10.09 -4.09
C SER A 41 8.82 10.48 -3.14
N THR A 42 9.55 11.52 -3.50
CA THR A 42 10.56 12.12 -2.61
C THR A 42 9.94 13.14 -1.65
N SER A 43 8.68 13.50 -1.84
CA SER A 43 7.98 14.45 -0.98
C SER A 43 6.52 14.02 -0.85
N PRO A 44 6.07 13.68 0.38
CA PRO A 44 4.67 13.32 0.56
C PRO A 44 3.78 14.54 0.35
N ASN A 45 2.78 14.44 -0.51
CA ASN A 45 1.81 15.50 -0.74
C ASN A 45 0.44 14.92 -1.09
N LEU A 46 -0.59 15.79 -1.05
CA LEU A 46 -1.97 15.38 -1.25
C LEU A 46 -2.26 14.93 -2.67
N GLU A 47 -1.63 15.57 -3.65
CA GLU A 47 -1.83 15.23 -5.06
C GLU A 47 -1.46 13.79 -5.36
N GLN A 48 -0.38 13.32 -4.76
CA GLN A 48 0.08 11.95 -4.94
C GLN A 48 -0.84 10.94 -4.27
N VAL A 49 -1.34 11.26 -3.08
CA VAL A 49 -2.34 10.43 -2.40
C VAL A 49 -3.61 10.36 -3.26
N GLN A 50 -4.04 11.49 -3.81
CA GLN A 50 -5.21 11.55 -4.69
C GLN A 50 -5.02 10.67 -5.93
N THR A 51 -3.87 10.78 -6.60
CA THR A 51 -3.56 9.97 -7.79
C THR A 51 -3.58 8.49 -7.47
N MET A 52 -3.00 8.10 -6.33
CA MET A 52 -3.00 6.72 -5.87
C MET A 52 -4.41 6.20 -5.64
N LEU A 53 -5.25 7.00 -4.99
CA LEU A 53 -6.65 6.61 -4.73
C LEU A 53 -7.44 6.44 -6.02
N GLU A 54 -7.21 7.29 -7.00
CA GLU A 54 -7.84 7.17 -8.32
C GLU A 54 -7.44 5.87 -9.02
N GLN A 55 -6.19 5.45 -8.85
CA GLN A 55 -5.72 4.17 -9.38
C GLN A 55 -6.31 2.97 -8.64
N ALA A 56 -6.53 3.10 -7.33
CA ALA A 56 -7.07 2.03 -6.51
C ALA A 56 -8.58 1.85 -6.71
N PHE A 57 -9.32 2.95 -6.76
CA PHE A 57 -10.78 2.94 -6.81
C PHE A 57 -11.25 3.44 -8.17
N THR A 58 -11.23 2.55 -9.16
CA THR A 58 -11.51 2.86 -10.55
C THR A 58 -12.99 2.80 -10.93
N GLU A 59 -13.81 2.13 -10.13
CA GLU A 59 -15.25 2.05 -10.39
C GLU A 59 -15.94 3.34 -9.98
N LYS A 60 -17.12 3.60 -10.55
CA LYS A 60 -17.88 4.81 -10.23
C LYS A 60 -18.37 4.83 -8.80
N HIS A 61 -18.72 3.66 -8.27
CA HIS A 61 -19.28 3.54 -6.94
C HIS A 61 -18.97 2.18 -6.34
N TYR A 62 -18.65 2.17 -5.05
CA TYR A 62 -18.41 0.97 -4.28
C TYR A 62 -19.44 0.86 -3.17
N GLU A 63 -19.87 -0.36 -2.89
CA GLU A 63 -20.73 -0.66 -1.75
C GLU A 63 -19.95 -1.53 -0.76
N ASN A 64 -20.09 -1.20 0.53
CA ASN A 64 -19.48 -1.96 1.62
C ASN A 64 -17.95 -2.02 1.57
N THR A 65 -17.31 -1.01 0.99
CA THR A 65 -15.85 -0.89 0.96
C THR A 65 -15.41 0.11 2.01
N ILE A 66 -14.45 -0.30 2.82
CA ILE A 66 -13.86 0.53 3.87
C ILE A 66 -12.37 0.67 3.61
N LEU A 67 -11.86 1.89 3.63
CA LEU A 67 -10.43 2.17 3.56
C LEU A 67 -9.95 2.61 4.93
N HIS A 68 -9.09 1.79 5.53
CA HIS A 68 -8.48 2.06 6.83
C HIS A 68 -7.16 2.78 6.64
N SER A 69 -6.93 3.82 7.44
CA SER A 69 -5.67 4.56 7.48
C SER A 69 -5.31 4.89 8.93
N ASP A 70 -4.09 5.39 9.15
CA ASP A 70 -3.76 6.00 10.43
C ASP A 70 -4.25 7.46 10.44
N GLN A 71 -3.85 8.23 11.45
CA GLN A 71 -4.26 9.63 11.60
C GLN A 71 -3.27 10.60 10.97
N GLY A 72 -2.49 10.16 9.99
CA GLY A 72 -1.57 11.05 9.28
C GLY A 72 -2.30 12.24 8.67
N TRP A 73 -1.61 13.38 8.53
CA TRP A 73 -2.20 14.63 8.07
C TRP A 73 -2.88 14.50 6.69
N GLN A 74 -2.32 13.68 5.79
CA GLN A 74 -2.85 13.48 4.45
C GLN A 74 -4.21 12.79 4.46
N TYR A 75 -4.49 11.96 5.47
CA TYR A 75 -5.75 11.23 5.59
C TYR A 75 -6.81 12.02 6.34
N GLN A 76 -6.43 13.14 6.95
CA GLN A 76 -7.37 14.03 7.64
C GLN A 76 -7.85 15.17 6.75
N HIS A 77 -7.29 15.29 5.55
CA HIS A 77 -7.61 16.38 4.64
C HIS A 77 -8.96 16.19 3.97
N ASP A 78 -9.69 17.28 3.77
CA ASP A 78 -11.05 17.26 3.18
C ASP A 78 -11.07 16.62 1.79
N SER A 79 -10.04 16.85 0.97
CA SER A 79 -10.01 16.30 -0.39
C SER A 79 -9.96 14.77 -0.38
N TYR A 80 -9.26 14.18 0.59
CA TYR A 80 -9.21 12.73 0.78
C TYR A 80 -10.61 12.19 1.09
N HIS A 81 -11.29 12.79 2.06
CA HIS A 81 -12.63 12.35 2.47
C HIS A 81 -13.66 12.57 1.38
N ARG A 82 -13.61 13.70 0.67
CA ARG A 82 -14.53 13.99 -0.43
C ARG A 82 -14.37 13.00 -1.58
N PHE A 83 -13.13 12.62 -1.90
CA PHE A 83 -12.91 11.62 -2.94
C PHE A 83 -13.53 10.28 -2.56
N LEU A 84 -13.25 9.79 -1.35
CA LEU A 84 -13.78 8.51 -0.89
C LEU A 84 -15.31 8.53 -0.84
N GLU A 85 -15.89 9.62 -0.34
CA GLU A 85 -17.33 9.77 -0.29
C GLU A 85 -17.94 9.75 -1.69
N SER A 86 -17.30 10.40 -2.66
CA SER A 86 -17.76 10.40 -4.06
C SER A 86 -17.76 9.00 -4.67
N LYS A 87 -16.94 8.10 -4.15
CA LYS A 87 -16.83 6.71 -4.60
C LYS A 87 -17.66 5.75 -3.76
N GLY A 88 -18.31 6.20 -2.71
CA GLY A 88 -19.04 5.33 -1.81
C GLY A 88 -18.13 4.52 -0.88
N VAL A 89 -16.88 4.90 -0.75
CA VAL A 89 -15.91 4.23 0.13
C VAL A 89 -15.93 4.91 1.49
N GLN A 90 -16.10 4.11 2.54
CA GLN A 90 -16.08 4.60 3.91
C GLN A 90 -14.64 4.74 4.40
N ALA A 91 -14.29 5.91 4.92
CA ALA A 91 -13.01 6.12 5.56
C ALA A 91 -13.06 5.66 7.01
N SER A 92 -12.01 4.96 7.44
CA SER A 92 -11.83 4.55 8.83
C SER A 92 -10.41 4.87 9.26
N MET A 93 -10.25 5.54 10.40
CA MET A 93 -8.94 5.89 10.94
C MET A 93 -8.71 5.17 12.24
N SER A 94 -7.57 4.47 12.35
CA SER A 94 -7.16 3.87 13.60
C SER A 94 -6.61 4.94 14.53
N ARG A 95 -6.83 4.75 15.83
CA ARG A 95 -6.26 5.63 16.84
C ARG A 95 -4.76 5.39 16.95
N LYS A 96 -4.03 6.46 17.29
CA LYS A 96 -2.59 6.37 17.51
C LYS A 96 -2.29 5.29 18.55
N GLY A 97 -1.40 4.36 18.21
CA GLY A 97 -1.01 3.26 19.08
C GLY A 97 -1.99 2.11 19.16
N ASN A 98 -3.12 2.18 18.48
CA ASN A 98 -4.12 1.12 18.45
C ASN A 98 -4.13 0.48 17.06
N SER A 99 -3.32 -0.55 16.86
CA SER A 99 -2.96 -1.03 15.55
C SER A 99 -3.54 -2.37 15.07
N PRO A 100 -4.62 -2.94 15.61
CA PRO A 100 -5.18 -4.15 15.00
C PRO A 100 -5.59 -3.91 13.54
N ASP A 101 -6.00 -2.67 13.24
CA ASP A 101 -6.50 -2.31 11.92
C ASP A 101 -5.39 -2.07 10.90
N ASN A 102 -4.14 -1.85 11.35
CA ASN A 102 -2.99 -1.63 10.46
C ASN A 102 -2.01 -2.80 10.41
N GLY A 103 -2.35 -3.92 11.05
CA GLY A 103 -1.47 -5.08 11.10
C GLY A 103 -1.09 -5.61 9.74
N MET A 104 -2.00 -5.58 8.77
CA MET A 104 -1.72 -6.03 7.41
C MET A 104 -0.72 -5.12 6.69
N MET A 105 -0.84 -3.79 6.87
CA MET A 105 0.11 -2.85 6.30
C MET A 105 1.50 -2.98 6.94
N GLU A 106 1.55 -3.10 8.27
CA GLU A 106 2.80 -3.30 8.98
C GLU A 106 3.49 -4.59 8.53
N SER A 107 2.72 -5.65 8.33
CA SER A 107 3.22 -6.92 7.83
C SER A 107 3.81 -6.78 6.42
N PHE A 108 3.10 -6.09 5.53
CA PHE A 108 3.60 -5.86 4.18
C PHE A 108 4.90 -5.05 4.19
N PHE A 109 4.94 -3.94 4.94
CA PHE A 109 6.14 -3.12 5.02
C PHE A 109 7.32 -3.89 5.60
N GLY A 110 7.07 -4.70 6.62
CA GLY A 110 8.10 -5.54 7.23
C GLY A 110 8.66 -6.55 6.24
N ILE A 111 7.79 -7.23 5.50
CA ILE A 111 8.19 -8.21 4.49
C ILE A 111 9.00 -7.53 3.37
N LEU A 112 8.50 -6.44 2.83
CA LEU A 112 9.17 -5.70 1.76
C LEU A 112 10.56 -5.28 2.20
N LYS A 113 10.66 -4.62 3.35
CA LYS A 113 11.95 -4.10 3.82
C LYS A 113 12.91 -5.20 4.20
N SER A 114 12.43 -6.30 4.79
CA SER A 114 13.29 -7.43 5.13
C SER A 114 13.82 -8.16 3.91
N GLU A 115 13.01 -8.27 2.85
CA GLU A 115 13.38 -9.04 1.67
C GLU A 115 14.20 -8.24 0.65
N MET A 116 14.05 -6.90 0.57
CA MET A 116 14.74 -6.15 -0.46
C MET A 116 15.49 -4.91 0.00
N PHE A 117 15.36 -4.50 1.26
CA PHE A 117 15.91 -3.23 1.73
C PHE A 117 16.92 -3.37 2.87
N TYR A 118 16.51 -4.00 3.99
CA TYR A 118 17.39 -4.11 5.15
C TYR A 118 18.63 -4.95 4.84
N GLY A 119 19.79 -4.37 5.06
CA GLY A 119 21.07 -4.97 4.72
C GLY A 119 21.56 -4.67 3.31
N TYR A 120 20.72 -4.07 2.48
CA TYR A 120 21.04 -3.74 1.09
C TYR A 120 21.11 -2.25 0.81
N GLU A 121 20.98 -1.41 1.84
CA GLU A 121 20.88 0.05 1.66
C GLU A 121 22.06 0.63 0.89
N LYS A 122 23.25 0.10 1.13
CA LYS A 122 24.48 0.58 0.46
C LYS A 122 24.58 0.14 -1.00
N SER A 123 23.79 -0.86 -1.41
CA SER A 123 23.82 -1.34 -2.80
C SER A 123 23.07 -0.41 -3.74
N PHE A 124 22.19 0.43 -3.22
CA PHE A 124 21.45 1.40 -4.04
C PHE A 124 22.30 2.66 -4.24
N GLN A 125 22.63 2.94 -5.49
CA GLN A 125 23.47 4.08 -5.84
C GLN A 125 22.69 5.37 -6.05
N SER A 126 21.36 5.28 -6.16
CA SER A 126 20.48 6.42 -6.33
C SER A 126 19.06 6.06 -5.86
N LEU A 127 18.24 7.10 -5.61
CA LEU A 127 16.82 6.88 -5.32
C LEU A 127 16.09 6.23 -6.49
N LYS A 128 16.53 6.51 -7.72
CA LYS A 128 15.92 5.90 -8.90
C LYS A 128 16.13 4.39 -8.92
N GLN A 129 17.30 3.91 -8.52
CA GLN A 129 17.54 2.47 -8.41
C GLN A 129 16.68 1.85 -7.32
N LEU A 130 16.54 2.52 -6.18
CA LEU A 130 15.68 2.07 -5.10
C LEU A 130 14.22 2.02 -5.56
N GLU A 131 13.76 3.06 -6.23
CA GLU A 131 12.41 3.13 -6.76
C GLU A 131 12.11 1.96 -7.70
N GLN A 132 13.02 1.69 -8.63
CA GLN A 132 12.86 0.56 -9.56
C GLN A 132 12.84 -0.78 -8.83
N ALA A 133 13.67 -0.93 -7.81
CA ALA A 133 13.70 -2.16 -7.01
C ALA A 133 12.38 -2.37 -6.25
N ILE A 134 11.78 -1.29 -5.75
CA ILE A 134 10.47 -1.37 -5.07
C ILE A 134 9.38 -1.75 -6.07
N VAL A 135 9.37 -1.13 -7.26
CA VAL A 135 8.42 -1.45 -8.32
C VAL A 135 8.51 -2.95 -8.68
N ASP A 136 9.73 -3.43 -8.90
CA ASP A 136 9.96 -4.84 -9.24
C ASP A 136 9.54 -5.77 -8.09
N TYR A 137 9.81 -5.37 -6.86
CA TYR A 137 9.42 -6.17 -5.70
C TYR A 137 7.90 -6.27 -5.57
N ILE A 138 7.18 -5.17 -5.75
CA ILE A 138 5.72 -5.19 -5.64
C ILE A 138 5.11 -6.08 -6.71
N ASP A 139 5.65 -6.06 -7.94
CA ASP A 139 5.22 -6.97 -8.99
C ASP A 139 5.44 -8.43 -8.60
N TYR A 140 6.62 -8.76 -8.09
CA TYR A 140 6.94 -10.08 -7.56
C TYR A 140 6.01 -10.47 -6.42
N TYR A 141 5.80 -9.56 -5.47
CA TYR A 141 4.96 -9.80 -4.30
C TYR A 141 3.53 -10.16 -4.72
N ASN A 142 2.97 -9.38 -5.63
CA ASN A 142 1.60 -9.58 -6.08
C ASN A 142 1.42 -10.85 -6.90
N ASN A 143 2.38 -11.18 -7.77
CA ASN A 143 2.16 -12.18 -8.81
C ASN A 143 2.90 -13.50 -8.58
N LYS A 144 3.98 -13.50 -7.82
CA LYS A 144 4.85 -14.68 -7.70
C LYS A 144 5.14 -15.10 -6.26
N ARG A 145 5.16 -14.16 -5.32
CA ARG A 145 5.48 -14.47 -3.93
C ARG A 145 4.34 -15.24 -3.29
N ILE A 146 4.60 -16.50 -2.92
CA ILE A 146 3.58 -17.35 -2.31
C ILE A 146 3.43 -17.05 -0.82
N LYS A 147 2.22 -17.26 -0.29
CA LYS A 147 1.91 -17.08 1.13
C LYS A 147 1.16 -18.29 1.65
N VAL A 148 1.54 -18.79 2.81
CA VAL A 148 0.86 -19.93 3.44
C VAL A 148 -0.61 -19.62 3.70
N LYS A 149 -0.91 -18.41 4.17
CA LYS A 149 -2.30 -17.97 4.42
C LYS A 149 -3.16 -17.97 3.16
N LEU A 150 -2.54 -17.92 1.99
CA LEU A 150 -3.23 -17.93 0.70
C LEU A 150 -3.10 -19.29 0.02
N LYS A 151 -3.01 -20.36 0.79
CA LYS A 151 -2.93 -21.76 0.30
C LYS A 151 -1.71 -21.97 -0.62
N GLY A 152 -0.61 -21.28 -0.35
CA GLY A 152 0.61 -21.37 -1.16
C GLY A 152 0.55 -20.61 -2.48
N LEU A 153 -0.37 -19.66 -2.60
CA LEU A 153 -0.52 -18.81 -3.79
C LEU A 153 -0.03 -17.40 -3.51
N SER A 154 0.32 -16.66 -4.56
CA SER A 154 0.54 -15.23 -4.46
C SER A 154 -0.80 -14.49 -4.33
N PRO A 155 -0.81 -13.20 -3.90
CA PRO A 155 -2.04 -12.44 -3.80
C PRO A 155 -2.90 -12.44 -5.07
N VAL A 156 -2.29 -12.18 -6.23
CA VAL A 156 -3.04 -12.17 -7.49
C VAL A 156 -3.54 -13.57 -7.86
N GLN A 157 -2.70 -14.60 -7.67
CA GLN A 157 -3.13 -15.98 -7.93
C GLN A 157 -4.32 -16.38 -7.06
N TYR A 158 -4.30 -15.98 -5.78
CA TYR A 158 -5.40 -16.24 -4.87
C TYR A 158 -6.68 -15.56 -5.33
N ARG A 159 -6.59 -14.31 -5.77
CA ARG A 159 -7.74 -13.54 -6.25
C ARG A 159 -8.34 -14.15 -7.52
N THR A 160 -7.48 -14.60 -8.44
CA THR A 160 -7.92 -15.11 -9.74
C THR A 160 -8.40 -16.55 -9.67
N LYS A 161 -8.00 -17.31 -8.65
CA LYS A 161 -8.48 -18.65 -8.45
C LYS A 161 -9.91 -18.61 -7.89
N SER A 162 -10.82 -19.31 -8.54
CA SER A 162 -12.21 -19.37 -8.08
C SER A 162 -12.32 -20.23 -6.83
N PHE A 163 -12.84 -19.67 -5.76
CA PHE A 163 -13.16 -20.40 -4.54
C PHE A 163 -14.67 -20.57 -4.34
N GLY A 164 -15.42 -20.43 -5.37
CA GLY A 164 -16.86 -20.62 -5.30
C GLY A 164 -17.63 -19.58 -5.93
#